data_7ecb717d4c43e7bbedba54fc03f57e6a
#
_entry.id   7ecb717d4c43e7bbedba54fc03f57e6a
#
_cell.length_a   1.000
_cell.length_b   1.000
_cell.length_c   1.000
_cell.angle_alpha   90.00
_cell.angle_beta   90.00
_cell.angle_gamma   90.00
#
_symmetry.space_group_name_H-M   'P 1'
#
loop_
_entity.id
_entity.type
_entity.pdbx_description
1 polymer ?
#
loop_
_entity_poly.entity_id
_entity_poly.type
_entity_poly.pdbx_seq_one_letter_code
_entity_poly.pdbx_strand_id
1 'polypeptide(L)'
;VKTGLGATLLRAGRRLLSSLPALFGVLVFTFLLMRVLPGDPAVFFASGPNAGKEEIEQIRKQMGLNKSVPEQLVFYLSDIGHGNLGRSMMTGQPVLKDLRERLPASLELTFTALLIALIAAVPLGVVAALRPGSVVDHGVRMFCALGVCVPTFVSGLLLIYVFYYLLGLAPDPTGRIDVFTSLPPQRTGFLSIDFLLAGDVEGWWAACKQLILPAVSMALFVIAPLARITRASMLVSLGSDFVRTARSVGLSWHKVVVTYALRNAILPVITIAGIVFSTMLGANVLVEKVFSWPGVASYALDALLSSDYAPVQGFVLLMASLFVLVNLVVDVCYGIADPRVSIE
;
A
#
# COMPACT_ATOMS: atom_id res chain seq x y z
N VAL A 1 -25.40 -24.87 -3.26
CA VAL A 1 -24.59 -25.10 -2.06
C VAL A 1 -24.50 -23.77 -1.34
N LYS A 2 -25.26 -23.63 -0.22
CA LYS A 2 -25.17 -22.47 0.67
C LYS A 2 -23.83 -22.59 1.42
N THR A 3 -22.79 -21.92 0.94
CA THR A 3 -21.60 -21.66 1.75
C THR A 3 -22.03 -20.69 2.85
N GLY A 4 -22.40 -21.23 4.00
CA GLY A 4 -22.85 -20.40 5.12
C GLY A 4 -21.73 -19.47 5.57
N LEU A 5 -22.10 -18.26 6.01
CA LEU A 5 -21.21 -17.24 6.61
C LEU A 5 -20.22 -17.87 7.61
N GLY A 6 -20.63 -18.92 8.33
CA GLY A 6 -19.79 -19.69 9.24
C GLY A 6 -18.62 -20.41 8.58
N ALA A 7 -18.79 -20.96 7.37
CA ALA A 7 -17.68 -21.63 6.67
C ALA A 7 -16.63 -20.63 6.19
N THR A 8 -17.04 -19.43 5.77
CA THR A 8 -16.13 -18.34 5.36
C THR A 8 -15.35 -17.82 6.56
N LEU A 9 -16.02 -17.63 7.72
CA LEU A 9 -15.35 -17.20 8.95
C LEU A 9 -14.35 -18.23 9.48
N LEU A 10 -14.70 -19.52 9.40
CA LEU A 10 -13.79 -20.60 9.84
C LEU A 10 -12.53 -20.68 8.97
N ARG A 11 -12.67 -20.47 7.65
CA ARG A 11 -11.55 -20.43 6.70
C ARG A 11 -10.67 -19.19 6.94
N ALA A 12 -11.29 -18.02 7.14
CA ALA A 12 -10.58 -16.79 7.50
C ALA A 12 -9.77 -16.98 8.80
N GLY A 13 -10.35 -17.60 9.82
CA GLY A 13 -9.66 -17.92 11.08
C GLY A 13 -8.47 -18.87 10.88
N ARG A 14 -8.64 -19.93 10.06
CA ARG A 14 -7.55 -20.86 9.74
C ARG A 14 -6.41 -20.18 8.99
N ARG A 15 -6.70 -19.27 8.06
CA ARG A 15 -5.68 -18.49 7.34
C ARG A 15 -4.94 -17.51 8.24
N LEU A 16 -5.64 -16.83 9.15
CA LEU A 16 -5.00 -15.99 10.16
C LEU A 16 -4.05 -16.80 11.03
N LEU A 17 -4.47 -18.00 11.47
CA LEU A 17 -3.59 -18.90 12.24
C LEU A 17 -2.39 -19.36 11.43
N SER A 18 -2.56 -19.69 10.15
CA SER A 18 -1.45 -20.11 9.28
C SER A 18 -0.47 -18.96 8.96
N SER A 19 -0.86 -17.70 9.10
CA SER A 19 0.02 -16.54 8.92
C SER A 19 0.86 -16.20 10.17
N LEU A 20 0.50 -16.70 11.35
CA LEU A 20 1.23 -16.42 12.59
C LEU A 20 2.72 -16.81 12.54
N PRO A 21 3.13 -17.98 11.99
CA PRO A 21 4.54 -18.32 11.86
C PRO A 21 5.31 -17.34 10.97
N ALA A 22 4.67 -16.83 9.90
CA ALA A 22 5.27 -15.83 9.01
C ALA A 22 5.45 -14.49 9.74
N LEU A 23 4.42 -14.03 10.46
CA LEU A 23 4.52 -12.81 11.27
C LEU A 23 5.60 -12.94 12.36
N PHE A 24 5.68 -14.07 13.03
CA PHE A 24 6.72 -14.36 14.00
C PHE A 24 8.11 -14.33 13.36
N GLY A 25 8.27 -14.97 12.19
CA GLY A 25 9.53 -14.93 11.43
C GLY A 25 9.95 -13.50 11.05
N VAL A 26 9.00 -12.66 10.63
CA VAL A 26 9.25 -11.25 10.32
C VAL A 26 9.69 -10.48 11.56
N LEU A 27 9.04 -10.69 12.72
CA LEU A 27 9.43 -10.06 13.99
C LEU A 27 10.86 -10.41 14.40
N VAL A 28 11.18 -11.70 14.39
CA VAL A 28 12.52 -12.17 14.76
C VAL A 28 13.57 -11.64 13.77
N PHE A 29 13.29 -11.73 12.48
CA PHE A 29 14.20 -11.25 11.44
C PHE A 29 14.46 -9.75 11.58
N THR A 30 13.41 -8.94 11.73
CA THR A 30 13.54 -7.48 11.87
C THR A 30 14.28 -7.10 13.14
N PHE A 31 13.99 -7.80 14.23
CA PHE A 31 14.72 -7.62 15.50
C PHE A 31 16.23 -7.87 15.31
N LEU A 32 16.60 -9.00 14.69
CA LEU A 32 18.01 -9.33 14.45
C LEU A 32 18.68 -8.36 13.49
N LEU A 33 17.98 -7.98 12.40
CA LEU A 33 18.48 -7.04 11.41
C LEU A 33 18.88 -5.71 12.06
N MET A 34 18.04 -5.18 12.96
CA MET A 34 18.32 -3.92 13.66
C MET A 34 19.57 -3.99 14.59
N ARG A 35 20.02 -5.19 15.00
CA ARG A 35 21.24 -5.39 15.79
C ARG A 35 22.50 -5.56 14.94
N VAL A 36 22.34 -5.88 13.66
CA VAL A 36 23.45 -6.02 12.70
C VAL A 36 23.77 -4.70 12.00
N LEU A 37 22.77 -3.81 11.90
CA LEU A 37 22.97 -2.49 11.30
C LEU A 37 24.01 -1.66 12.07
N PRO A 38 24.92 -0.98 11.36
CA PRO A 38 25.88 -0.10 12.01
C PRO A 38 25.16 1.10 12.64
N GLY A 39 25.52 1.39 13.89
CA GLY A 39 24.95 2.49 14.66
C GLY A 39 24.68 2.06 16.09
N ASP A 40 24.90 2.98 17.04
CA ASP A 40 24.53 2.79 18.44
C ASP A 40 23.40 3.77 18.76
N PRO A 41 22.16 3.27 18.95
CA PRO A 41 21.03 4.12 19.28
C PRO A 41 21.30 5.01 20.51
N ALA A 42 22.01 4.49 21.50
CA ALA A 42 22.31 5.25 22.72
C ALA A 42 23.20 6.46 22.45
N VAL A 43 24.13 6.34 21.48
CA VAL A 43 24.99 7.47 21.06
C VAL A 43 24.20 8.51 20.28
N PHE A 44 23.27 8.04 19.42
CA PHE A 44 22.44 8.94 18.61
C PHE A 44 21.50 9.80 19.47
N PHE A 45 20.94 9.21 20.54
CA PHE A 45 19.99 9.89 21.44
C PHE A 45 20.61 10.57 22.65
N ALA A 46 21.91 10.41 22.84
CA ALA A 46 22.64 11.22 23.81
C ALA A 46 22.67 12.69 23.34
N SER A 47 22.67 13.63 24.30
CA SER A 47 22.49 15.08 24.05
C SER A 47 23.60 15.73 23.21
N GLY A 48 23.90 15.22 22.04
CA GLY A 48 24.81 15.80 21.03
C GLY A 48 26.23 15.21 21.05
N PRO A 49 27.14 15.76 20.24
CA PRO A 49 28.48 15.21 20.00
C PRO A 49 29.40 15.25 21.23
N ASN A 50 28.98 15.94 22.30
CA ASN A 50 29.71 16.04 23.57
C ASN A 50 29.07 15.27 24.71
N ALA A 51 28.11 14.37 24.41
CA ALA A 51 27.48 13.54 25.45
C ALA A 51 28.52 12.75 26.24
N GLY A 52 28.44 12.82 27.56
CA GLY A 52 29.35 12.08 28.45
C GLY A 52 29.14 10.57 28.35
N LYS A 53 30.20 9.79 28.52
CA LYS A 53 30.10 8.31 28.53
C LYS A 53 29.05 7.80 29.52
N GLU A 54 28.84 8.49 30.63
CA GLU A 54 27.87 8.14 31.66
C GLU A 54 26.43 8.32 31.18
N GLU A 55 26.14 9.37 30.42
CA GLU A 55 24.83 9.63 29.81
C GLU A 55 24.48 8.56 28.74
N ILE A 56 25.43 8.24 27.87
CA ILE A 56 25.28 7.17 26.87
C ILE A 56 24.99 5.84 27.57
N GLU A 57 25.71 5.51 28.63
CA GLU A 57 25.52 4.26 29.36
C GLU A 57 24.16 4.21 30.09
N GLN A 58 23.67 5.33 30.59
CA GLN A 58 22.33 5.42 31.18
C GLN A 58 21.24 5.19 30.12
N ILE A 59 21.37 5.81 28.95
CA ILE A 59 20.44 5.62 27.83
C ILE A 59 20.49 4.15 27.37
N ARG A 60 21.69 3.56 27.26
CA ARG A 60 21.87 2.15 26.89
C ARG A 60 21.17 1.20 27.88
N LYS A 61 21.25 1.49 29.18
CA LYS A 61 20.53 0.73 30.23
C LYS A 61 19.00 0.92 30.10
N GLN A 62 18.55 2.16 29.90
CA GLN A 62 17.10 2.44 29.72
C GLN A 62 16.52 1.73 28.50
N MET A 63 17.27 1.62 27.41
CA MET A 63 16.89 0.91 26.20
C MET A 63 17.08 -0.63 26.32
N GLY A 64 17.64 -1.12 27.43
CA GLY A 64 17.92 -2.55 27.64
C GLY A 64 18.99 -3.13 26.70
N LEU A 65 19.80 -2.29 26.07
CA LEU A 65 20.84 -2.69 25.12
C LEU A 65 22.06 -3.35 25.80
N ASN A 66 22.15 -3.26 27.13
CA ASN A 66 23.16 -3.93 27.95
C ASN A 66 22.87 -5.42 28.20
N LYS A 67 21.69 -5.91 27.88
CA LYS A 67 21.30 -7.32 28.03
C LYS A 67 21.80 -8.17 26.86
N SER A 68 21.83 -9.49 27.03
CA SER A 68 22.15 -10.41 25.93
C SER A 68 21.07 -10.34 24.81
N VAL A 69 21.46 -10.58 23.56
CA VAL A 69 20.53 -10.52 22.42
C VAL A 69 19.30 -11.44 22.59
N PRO A 70 19.43 -12.67 23.13
CA PRO A 70 18.25 -13.50 23.42
C PRO A 70 17.32 -12.90 24.47
N GLU A 71 17.85 -12.30 25.52
CA GLU A 71 17.04 -11.62 26.54
C GLU A 71 16.29 -10.42 25.95
N GLN A 72 16.97 -9.61 25.14
CA GLN A 72 16.32 -8.49 24.42
C GLN A 72 15.18 -8.98 23.51
N LEU A 73 15.37 -10.11 22.81
CA LEU A 73 14.33 -10.71 21.98
C LEU A 73 13.12 -11.14 22.80
N VAL A 74 13.32 -11.79 23.94
CA VAL A 74 12.21 -12.23 24.82
C VAL A 74 11.42 -11.02 25.33
N PHE A 75 12.10 -9.95 25.77
CA PHE A 75 11.43 -8.72 26.19
C PHE A 75 10.64 -8.08 25.04
N TYR A 76 11.24 -7.98 23.85
CA TYR A 76 10.60 -7.44 22.67
C TYR A 76 9.33 -8.21 22.29
N LEU A 77 9.38 -9.55 22.26
CA LEU A 77 8.23 -10.38 21.98
C LEU A 77 7.14 -10.28 23.06
N SER A 78 7.55 -10.19 24.32
CA SER A 78 6.62 -9.96 25.44
C SER A 78 5.90 -8.61 25.31
N ASP A 79 6.64 -7.54 25.03
CA ASP A 79 6.07 -6.20 24.85
C ASP A 79 5.05 -6.18 23.71
N ILE A 80 5.38 -6.76 22.55
CA ILE A 80 4.45 -6.89 21.42
C ILE A 80 3.20 -7.67 21.82
N GLY A 81 3.35 -8.76 22.56
CA GLY A 81 2.22 -9.56 23.07
C GLY A 81 1.24 -8.75 23.94
N HIS A 82 1.73 -7.69 24.60
CA HIS A 82 0.92 -6.75 25.38
C HIS A 82 0.48 -5.51 24.56
N GLY A 83 0.76 -5.48 23.24
CA GLY A 83 0.42 -4.34 22.37
C GLY A 83 1.36 -3.14 22.50
N ASN A 84 2.49 -3.30 23.18
CA ASN A 84 3.50 -2.25 23.32
C ASN A 84 4.56 -2.37 22.21
N LEU A 85 4.54 -1.46 21.24
CA LEU A 85 5.55 -1.37 20.18
C LEU A 85 6.76 -0.49 20.55
N GLY A 86 6.86 -0.10 21.82
CA GLY A 86 7.88 0.82 22.28
C GLY A 86 7.53 2.29 22.02
N ARG A 87 8.52 3.15 22.25
CA ARG A 87 8.43 4.61 22.03
C ARG A 87 9.44 5.04 20.99
N SER A 88 9.04 5.94 20.10
CA SER A 88 9.98 6.62 19.23
C SER A 88 10.79 7.62 20.04
N MET A 89 12.08 7.57 19.86
CA MET A 89 12.99 8.54 20.49
C MET A 89 12.96 9.89 19.75
N MET A 90 12.64 9.88 18.46
CA MET A 90 12.50 11.11 17.67
C MET A 90 11.26 11.91 18.03
N THR A 91 10.09 11.24 18.11
CA THR A 91 8.80 11.92 18.38
C THR A 91 8.48 11.97 19.87
N GLY A 92 9.14 11.17 20.72
CA GLY A 92 8.82 11.00 22.14
C GLY A 92 7.45 10.32 22.38
N GLN A 93 6.76 9.86 21.33
CA GLN A 93 5.43 9.26 21.40
C GLN A 93 5.50 7.72 21.37
N PRO A 94 4.46 7.02 21.86
CA PRO A 94 4.31 5.60 21.61
C PRO A 94 4.24 5.31 20.10
N VAL A 95 5.03 4.36 19.62
CA VAL A 95 5.10 4.00 18.18
C VAL A 95 3.72 3.62 17.63
N LEU A 96 2.90 2.91 18.41
CA LEU A 96 1.54 2.55 17.99
C LEU A 96 0.68 3.79 17.69
N LYS A 97 0.85 4.88 18.45
CA LYS A 97 0.14 6.14 18.23
C LYS A 97 0.60 6.79 16.94
N ASP A 98 1.93 6.93 16.74
CA ASP A 98 2.49 7.52 15.52
C ASP A 98 2.04 6.75 14.27
N LEU A 99 2.08 5.41 14.32
CA LEU A 99 1.63 4.56 13.21
C LEU A 99 0.13 4.72 12.94
N ARG A 100 -0.71 4.79 13.98
CA ARG A 100 -2.16 4.96 13.84
C ARG A 100 -2.54 6.31 13.23
N GLU A 101 -1.83 7.38 13.59
CA GLU A 101 -2.08 8.72 13.06
C GLU A 101 -1.63 8.88 11.60
N ARG A 102 -0.56 8.19 11.19
CA ARG A 102 0.03 8.27 9.84
C ARG A 102 -0.52 7.24 8.85
N LEU A 103 -0.99 6.10 9.34
CA LEU A 103 -1.50 5.01 8.49
C LEU A 103 -2.62 5.46 7.54
N PRO A 104 -3.62 6.23 7.97
CA PRO A 104 -4.68 6.69 7.07
C PRO A 104 -4.15 7.48 5.87
N ALA A 105 -3.09 8.27 6.04
CA ALA A 105 -2.50 9.03 4.94
C ALA A 105 -1.88 8.12 3.86
N SER A 106 -1.12 7.09 4.27
CA SER A 106 -0.56 6.11 3.34
C SER A 106 -1.64 5.25 2.68
N LEU A 107 -2.68 4.87 3.41
CA LEU A 107 -3.80 4.11 2.88
C LEU A 107 -4.60 4.93 1.86
N GLU A 108 -4.92 6.19 2.15
CA GLU A 108 -5.63 7.10 1.25
C GLU A 108 -4.89 7.25 -0.08
N LEU A 109 -3.59 7.49 -0.02
CA LEU A 109 -2.73 7.59 -1.19
C LEU A 109 -2.72 6.28 -2.00
N THR A 110 -2.53 5.14 -1.32
CA THR A 110 -2.44 3.83 -1.97
C THR A 110 -3.77 3.41 -2.59
N PHE A 111 -4.90 3.61 -1.89
CA PHE A 111 -6.23 3.32 -2.43
C PHE A 111 -6.55 4.18 -3.65
N THR A 112 -6.26 5.47 -3.58
CA THR A 112 -6.49 6.39 -4.70
C THR A 112 -5.63 6.01 -5.90
N ALA A 113 -4.35 5.70 -5.70
CA ALA A 113 -3.47 5.25 -6.76
C ALA A 113 -3.92 3.93 -7.39
N LEU A 114 -4.34 2.95 -6.59
CA LEU A 114 -4.90 1.68 -7.10
C LEU A 114 -6.18 1.91 -7.88
N LEU A 115 -7.08 2.78 -7.39
CA LEU A 115 -8.33 3.11 -8.09
C LEU A 115 -8.04 3.75 -9.47
N ILE A 116 -7.15 4.74 -9.54
CA ILE A 116 -6.71 5.35 -10.79
C ILE A 116 -6.12 4.28 -11.72
N ALA A 117 -5.28 3.42 -11.19
CA ALA A 117 -4.65 2.35 -11.96
C ALA A 117 -5.69 1.36 -12.52
N LEU A 118 -6.69 0.94 -11.75
CA LEU A 118 -7.75 0.04 -12.19
C LEU A 118 -8.64 0.68 -13.26
N ILE A 119 -9.03 1.97 -13.05
CA ILE A 119 -9.83 2.73 -14.03
C ILE A 119 -9.10 2.87 -15.37
N ALA A 120 -7.79 2.98 -15.37
CA ALA A 120 -7.00 3.05 -16.60
C ALA A 120 -6.65 1.65 -17.16
N ALA A 121 -6.16 0.74 -16.32
CA ALA A 121 -5.62 -0.54 -16.76
C ALA A 121 -6.67 -1.51 -17.30
N VAL A 122 -7.87 -1.55 -16.67
CA VAL A 122 -8.92 -2.48 -17.11
C VAL A 122 -9.42 -2.14 -18.51
N PRO A 123 -9.82 -0.89 -18.84
CA PRO A 123 -10.17 -0.54 -20.21
C PRO A 123 -9.03 -0.75 -21.21
N LEU A 124 -7.80 -0.37 -20.86
CA LEU A 124 -6.62 -0.58 -21.73
C LEU A 124 -6.42 -2.07 -22.04
N GLY A 125 -6.49 -2.94 -21.02
CA GLY A 125 -6.38 -4.38 -21.21
C GLY A 125 -7.48 -4.98 -22.05
N VAL A 126 -8.74 -4.54 -21.85
CA VAL A 126 -9.90 -4.97 -22.65
C VAL A 126 -9.73 -4.54 -24.10
N VAL A 127 -9.42 -3.27 -24.38
CA VAL A 127 -9.27 -2.75 -25.74
C VAL A 127 -8.13 -3.47 -26.47
N ALA A 128 -6.99 -3.72 -25.80
CA ALA A 128 -5.90 -4.49 -26.37
C ALA A 128 -6.28 -5.95 -26.69
N ALA A 129 -7.12 -6.58 -25.86
CA ALA A 129 -7.58 -7.95 -26.06
C ALA A 129 -8.63 -8.08 -27.19
N LEU A 130 -9.43 -7.04 -27.46
CA LEU A 130 -10.43 -7.05 -28.51
C LEU A 130 -9.82 -7.01 -29.92
N ARG A 131 -8.59 -6.50 -30.05
CA ARG A 131 -7.88 -6.40 -31.34
C ARG A 131 -6.43 -6.87 -31.20
N PRO A 132 -6.20 -8.16 -30.92
CA PRO A 132 -4.86 -8.69 -30.69
C PRO A 132 -3.99 -8.52 -31.95
N GLY A 133 -2.72 -8.13 -31.75
CA GLY A 133 -1.77 -7.87 -32.84
C GLY A 133 -1.97 -6.54 -33.58
N SER A 134 -2.98 -5.75 -33.24
CA SER A 134 -3.22 -4.43 -33.85
C SER A 134 -2.25 -3.36 -33.32
N VAL A 135 -2.22 -2.20 -33.99
CA VAL A 135 -1.46 -1.02 -33.55
C VAL A 135 -1.86 -0.60 -32.14
N VAL A 136 -3.15 -0.71 -31.81
CA VAL A 136 -3.68 -0.40 -30.46
C VAL A 136 -3.09 -1.35 -29.42
N ASP A 137 -3.08 -2.66 -29.69
CA ASP A 137 -2.47 -3.64 -28.80
C ASP A 137 -0.98 -3.39 -28.59
N HIS A 138 -0.25 -3.07 -29.66
CA HIS A 138 1.17 -2.72 -29.58
C HIS A 138 1.38 -1.41 -28.79
N GLY A 139 0.54 -0.40 -29.02
CA GLY A 139 0.60 0.88 -28.29
C GLY A 139 0.36 0.71 -26.80
N VAL A 140 -0.65 -0.06 -26.39
CA VAL A 140 -0.91 -0.37 -24.98
C VAL A 140 0.26 -1.10 -24.34
N ARG A 141 0.84 -2.10 -25.03
CA ARG A 141 2.02 -2.84 -24.52
C ARG A 141 3.24 -1.94 -24.36
N MET A 142 3.47 -1.03 -25.33
CA MET A 142 4.58 -0.08 -25.28
C MET A 142 4.39 0.92 -24.13
N PHE A 143 3.18 1.48 -23.97
CA PHE A 143 2.85 2.35 -22.85
C PHE A 143 3.08 1.65 -21.49
N CYS A 144 2.60 0.41 -21.36
CA CYS A 144 2.84 -0.40 -20.16
C CYS A 144 4.33 -0.67 -19.90
N ALA A 145 5.12 -0.94 -20.95
CA ALA A 145 6.56 -1.16 -20.82
C ALA A 145 7.27 0.10 -20.34
N LEU A 146 6.94 1.26 -20.89
CA LEU A 146 7.50 2.54 -20.47
C LEU A 146 7.16 2.86 -19.00
N GLY A 147 5.92 2.60 -18.58
CA GLY A 147 5.49 2.84 -17.20
C GLY A 147 6.26 2.04 -16.15
N VAL A 148 6.72 0.82 -16.48
CA VAL A 148 7.54 0.00 -15.57
C VAL A 148 9.02 0.41 -15.57
N CYS A 149 9.52 0.93 -16.69
CA CYS A 149 10.92 1.30 -16.82
C CYS A 149 11.30 2.54 -15.99
N VAL A 150 10.34 3.41 -15.69
CA VAL A 150 10.60 4.64 -14.94
C VAL A 150 10.31 4.39 -13.44
N PRO A 151 11.29 4.59 -12.55
CA PRO A 151 11.06 4.50 -11.12
C PRO A 151 9.96 5.47 -10.66
N THR A 152 9.11 5.05 -9.71
CA THR A 152 7.94 5.83 -9.26
C THR A 152 8.27 7.23 -8.76
N PHE A 153 9.39 7.40 -8.05
CA PHE A 153 9.84 8.71 -7.58
C PHE A 153 10.28 9.63 -8.72
N VAL A 154 10.89 9.09 -9.78
CA VAL A 154 11.26 9.86 -10.98
C VAL A 154 10.00 10.31 -11.70
N SER A 155 9.00 9.44 -11.84
CA SER A 155 7.68 9.82 -12.37
C SER A 155 7.07 10.95 -11.53
N GLY A 156 7.16 10.86 -10.20
CA GLY A 156 6.68 11.91 -9.28
C GLY A 156 7.38 13.25 -9.52
N LEU A 157 8.71 13.26 -9.61
CA LEU A 157 9.49 14.49 -9.89
C LEU A 157 9.15 15.08 -11.26
N LEU A 158 8.99 14.24 -12.29
CA LEU A 158 8.59 14.70 -13.63
C LEU A 158 7.19 15.30 -13.62
N LEU A 159 6.23 14.68 -12.91
CA LEU A 159 4.87 15.21 -12.77
C LEU A 159 4.86 16.56 -12.02
N ILE A 160 5.63 16.69 -10.94
CA ILE A 160 5.80 17.97 -10.25
C ILE A 160 6.39 19.01 -11.21
N TYR A 161 7.47 18.67 -11.91
CA TYR A 161 8.11 19.60 -12.83
C TYR A 161 7.15 20.09 -13.91
N VAL A 162 6.39 19.17 -14.54
CA VAL A 162 5.49 19.53 -15.63
C VAL A 162 4.24 20.23 -15.12
N PHE A 163 3.52 19.63 -14.16
CA PHE A 163 2.18 20.11 -13.77
C PHE A 163 2.20 21.24 -12.74
N TYR A 164 3.15 21.24 -11.82
CA TYR A 164 3.28 22.32 -10.85
C TYR A 164 4.17 23.45 -11.40
N TYR A 165 5.41 23.15 -11.82
CA TYR A 165 6.39 24.19 -12.15
C TYR A 165 6.15 24.82 -13.53
N LEU A 166 5.95 24.01 -14.61
CA LEU A 166 5.81 24.54 -15.97
C LEU A 166 4.38 25.03 -16.27
N LEU A 167 3.37 24.26 -15.87
CA LEU A 167 1.97 24.53 -16.25
C LEU A 167 1.20 25.28 -15.16
N GLY A 168 1.63 25.29 -13.90
CA GLY A 168 0.90 25.90 -12.78
C GLY A 168 -0.48 25.27 -12.53
N LEU A 169 -0.71 24.04 -12.96
CA LEU A 169 -2.00 23.35 -12.85
C LEU A 169 -2.18 22.57 -11.55
N ALA A 170 -1.07 22.17 -10.92
CA ALA A 170 -1.07 21.41 -9.69
C ALA A 170 -0.66 22.28 -8.51
N PRO A 171 -1.14 21.96 -7.29
CA PRO A 171 -0.71 22.65 -6.08
C PRO A 171 0.74 22.32 -5.72
N ASP A 172 1.31 23.10 -4.79
CA ASP A 172 2.65 22.86 -4.24
C ASP A 172 2.73 21.48 -3.57
N PRO A 173 3.77 20.67 -3.83
CA PRO A 173 3.91 19.32 -3.27
C PRO A 173 4.35 19.32 -1.79
N THR A 174 3.58 19.98 -0.93
CA THR A 174 3.86 20.22 0.50
C THR A 174 3.06 19.31 1.44
N GLY A 175 2.57 18.18 0.97
CA GLY A 175 1.84 17.21 1.78
C GLY A 175 0.37 17.06 1.38
N ARG A 176 -0.51 16.78 2.36
CA ARG A 176 -1.91 16.41 2.11
C ARG A 176 -2.81 17.59 1.83
N ILE A 177 -2.42 18.80 2.26
CA ILE A 177 -3.21 20.02 2.11
C ILE A 177 -2.31 21.23 2.26
N ASP A 178 -2.74 22.35 1.71
CA ASP A 178 -2.06 23.63 1.86
C ASP A 178 -2.08 24.08 3.34
N VAL A 179 -0.98 24.70 3.77
CA VAL A 179 -0.75 25.18 5.15
C VAL A 179 -1.83 26.19 5.60
N PHE A 180 -2.45 26.91 4.67
CA PHE A 180 -3.48 27.92 4.96
C PHE A 180 -4.89 27.34 5.06
N THR A 181 -5.11 26.07 4.74
CA THR A 181 -6.42 25.43 4.81
C THR A 181 -6.67 24.86 6.20
N SER A 182 -7.80 25.19 6.82
CA SER A 182 -8.18 24.64 8.12
C SER A 182 -8.49 23.14 7.99
N LEU A 183 -7.96 22.32 8.91
CA LEU A 183 -8.21 20.89 8.92
C LEU A 183 -9.64 20.60 9.43
N PRO A 184 -10.34 19.63 8.84
CA PRO A 184 -11.64 19.19 9.32
C PRO A 184 -11.48 18.39 10.64
N PRO A 185 -12.57 18.20 11.41
CA PRO A 185 -12.58 17.28 12.53
C PRO A 185 -12.16 15.87 12.09
N GLN A 186 -11.11 15.33 12.70
CA GLN A 186 -10.59 14.03 12.37
C GLN A 186 -11.54 12.93 12.84
N ARG A 187 -12.21 12.23 11.89
CA ARG A 187 -13.14 11.12 12.16
C ARG A 187 -12.59 9.79 11.65
N THR A 188 -12.14 9.77 10.41
CA THR A 188 -11.61 8.58 9.74
C THR A 188 -10.09 8.60 9.57
N GLY A 189 -9.51 9.79 9.58
CA GLY A 189 -8.12 10.06 9.25
C GLY A 189 -7.82 10.10 7.74
N PHE A 190 -8.81 9.72 6.89
CA PHE A 190 -8.78 9.98 5.45
C PHE A 190 -9.23 11.42 5.21
N LEU A 191 -8.31 12.28 4.83
CA LEU A 191 -8.58 13.71 4.77
C LEU A 191 -9.70 14.05 3.78
N SER A 192 -9.73 13.40 2.62
CA SER A 192 -10.80 13.55 1.63
C SER A 192 -12.17 13.13 2.17
N ILE A 193 -12.24 12.07 2.97
CA ILE A 193 -13.49 11.60 3.58
C ILE A 193 -13.90 12.54 4.73
N ASP A 194 -12.95 12.95 5.55
CA ASP A 194 -13.22 13.80 6.71
C ASP A 194 -13.77 15.19 6.30
N PHE A 195 -13.28 15.77 5.20
CA PHE A 195 -13.85 16.99 4.60
C PHE A 195 -15.30 16.79 4.11
N LEU A 196 -15.56 15.67 3.41
CA LEU A 196 -16.93 15.34 2.99
C LEU A 196 -17.89 15.16 4.18
N LEU A 197 -17.43 14.51 5.25
CA LEU A 197 -18.23 14.33 6.47
C LEU A 197 -18.43 15.63 7.25
N ALA A 198 -17.55 16.61 7.07
CA ALA A 198 -17.68 17.96 7.61
C ALA A 198 -18.58 18.87 6.75
N GLY A 199 -18.93 18.45 5.52
CA GLY A 199 -19.69 19.28 4.56
C GLY A 199 -18.86 20.39 3.90
N ASP A 200 -17.54 20.34 4.04
CA ASP A 200 -16.61 21.32 3.46
C ASP A 200 -16.16 20.85 2.07
N VAL A 201 -16.87 21.30 1.05
CA VAL A 201 -16.60 20.94 -0.36
C VAL A 201 -15.33 21.61 -0.87
N GLU A 202 -15.02 22.81 -0.40
CA GLU A 202 -13.82 23.55 -0.82
C GLU A 202 -12.55 22.86 -0.30
N GLY A 203 -12.53 22.53 0.99
CA GLY A 203 -11.44 21.76 1.60
C GLY A 203 -11.30 20.36 0.98
N TRP A 204 -12.42 19.70 0.68
CA TRP A 204 -12.41 18.42 -0.03
C TRP A 204 -11.71 18.51 -1.40
N TRP A 205 -12.05 19.54 -2.18
CA TRP A 205 -11.45 19.77 -3.49
C TRP A 205 -9.95 20.09 -3.39
N ALA A 206 -9.55 20.87 -2.39
CA ALA A 206 -8.14 21.15 -2.11
C ALA A 206 -7.37 19.86 -1.77
N ALA A 207 -7.92 19.02 -0.89
CA ALA A 207 -7.31 17.73 -0.55
C ALA A 207 -7.21 16.79 -1.76
N CYS A 208 -8.25 16.72 -2.59
CA CYS A 208 -8.23 15.93 -3.83
C CYS A 208 -7.13 16.39 -4.80
N LYS A 209 -6.97 17.71 -4.98
CA LYS A 209 -5.91 18.28 -5.84
C LYS A 209 -4.52 17.87 -5.37
N GLN A 210 -4.27 17.92 -4.04
CA GLN A 210 -2.99 17.51 -3.46
C GLN A 210 -2.72 16.01 -3.66
N LEU A 211 -3.77 15.19 -3.62
CA LEU A 211 -3.69 13.73 -3.70
C LEU A 211 -3.42 13.22 -5.13
N ILE A 212 -3.84 13.96 -6.17
CA ILE A 212 -3.81 13.49 -7.57
C ILE A 212 -2.38 13.20 -8.05
N LEU A 213 -1.43 14.11 -7.92
CA LEU A 213 -0.09 13.94 -8.46
C LEU A 213 0.64 12.74 -7.83
N PRO A 214 0.74 12.62 -6.50
CA PRO A 214 1.37 11.45 -5.89
C PRO A 214 0.63 10.16 -6.24
N ALA A 215 -0.69 10.15 -6.28
CA ALA A 215 -1.47 8.97 -6.66
C ALA A 215 -1.25 8.56 -8.12
N VAL A 216 -1.19 9.52 -9.05
CA VAL A 216 -0.88 9.25 -10.47
C VAL A 216 0.54 8.71 -10.64
N SER A 217 1.53 9.27 -9.93
CA SER A 217 2.90 8.77 -10.01
C SER A 217 3.02 7.29 -9.62
N MET A 218 2.30 6.89 -8.58
CA MET A 218 2.22 5.49 -8.17
C MET A 218 1.41 4.63 -9.14
N ALA A 219 0.29 5.16 -9.64
CA ALA A 219 -0.59 4.46 -10.57
C ALA A 219 0.12 4.09 -11.88
N LEU A 220 0.97 4.96 -12.41
CA LEU A 220 1.72 4.70 -13.66
C LEU A 220 2.50 3.39 -13.63
N PHE A 221 3.15 3.09 -12.53
CA PHE A 221 3.88 1.83 -12.34
C PHE A 221 2.96 0.61 -12.31
N VAL A 222 1.77 0.76 -11.73
CA VAL A 222 0.82 -0.31 -11.44
C VAL A 222 -0.11 -0.61 -12.61
N ILE A 223 -0.35 0.36 -13.49
CA ILE A 223 -1.17 0.19 -14.69
C ILE A 223 -0.65 -0.97 -15.55
N ALA A 224 0.66 -1.12 -15.67
CA ALA A 224 1.25 -2.12 -16.55
C ALA A 224 0.94 -3.58 -16.15
N PRO A 225 1.22 -4.05 -14.91
CA PRO A 225 0.85 -5.41 -14.51
C PRO A 225 -0.66 -5.65 -14.56
N LEU A 226 -1.49 -4.66 -14.18
CA LEU A 226 -2.94 -4.77 -14.21
C LEU A 226 -3.49 -4.84 -15.65
N ALA A 227 -3.03 -4.00 -16.57
CA ALA A 227 -3.44 -4.03 -17.97
C ALA A 227 -3.00 -5.33 -18.65
N ARG A 228 -1.80 -5.82 -18.35
CA ARG A 228 -1.28 -7.08 -18.90
C ARG A 228 -2.12 -8.27 -18.46
N ILE A 229 -2.45 -8.38 -17.18
CA ILE A 229 -3.28 -9.49 -16.68
C ILE A 229 -4.70 -9.38 -17.23
N THR A 230 -5.28 -8.17 -17.29
CA THR A 230 -6.60 -7.94 -17.85
C THR A 230 -6.64 -8.40 -19.31
N ARG A 231 -5.65 -8.01 -20.11
CA ARG A 231 -5.54 -8.43 -21.51
C ARG A 231 -5.45 -9.96 -21.64
N ALA A 232 -4.57 -10.60 -20.87
CA ALA A 232 -4.38 -12.05 -20.92
C ALA A 232 -5.67 -12.80 -20.56
N SER A 233 -6.33 -12.42 -19.47
CA SER A 233 -7.56 -13.02 -18.99
C SER A 233 -8.73 -12.79 -19.96
N MET A 234 -8.80 -11.60 -20.58
CA MET A 234 -9.79 -11.30 -21.61
C MET A 234 -9.60 -12.16 -22.87
N LEU A 235 -8.37 -12.39 -23.32
CA LEU A 235 -8.09 -13.27 -24.47
C LEU A 235 -8.56 -14.70 -24.20
N VAL A 236 -8.29 -15.23 -23.00
CA VAL A 236 -8.76 -16.56 -22.59
C VAL A 236 -10.29 -16.60 -22.57
N SER A 237 -10.93 -15.62 -21.95
CA SER A 237 -12.39 -15.54 -21.83
C SER A 237 -13.07 -15.41 -23.20
N LEU A 238 -12.54 -14.56 -24.10
CA LEU A 238 -13.09 -14.36 -25.45
C LEU A 238 -12.96 -15.60 -26.33
N GLY A 239 -11.96 -16.45 -26.09
CA GLY A 239 -11.77 -17.74 -26.79
C GLY A 239 -12.63 -18.90 -26.27
N SER A 240 -13.37 -18.72 -25.18
CA SER A 240 -14.12 -19.79 -24.51
C SER A 240 -15.44 -20.14 -25.20
N ASP A 241 -15.93 -21.37 -24.96
CA ASP A 241 -17.17 -21.89 -25.57
C ASP A 241 -18.41 -21.13 -25.12
N PHE A 242 -18.44 -20.62 -23.86
CA PHE A 242 -19.58 -19.83 -23.39
C PHE A 242 -19.72 -18.50 -24.17
N VAL A 243 -18.62 -17.89 -24.60
CA VAL A 243 -18.64 -16.69 -25.44
C VAL A 243 -19.11 -17.03 -26.85
N ARG A 244 -18.68 -18.18 -27.38
CA ARG A 244 -19.15 -18.69 -28.69
C ARG A 244 -20.65 -18.94 -28.65
N THR A 245 -21.17 -19.60 -27.62
CA THR A 245 -22.60 -19.83 -27.40
C THR A 245 -23.37 -18.51 -27.28
N ALA A 246 -22.87 -17.54 -26.49
CA ALA A 246 -23.51 -16.24 -26.33
C ALA A 246 -23.65 -15.49 -27.69
N ARG A 247 -22.67 -15.65 -28.58
CA ARG A 247 -22.72 -15.10 -29.93
C ARG A 247 -23.71 -15.82 -30.82
N SER A 248 -23.79 -17.16 -30.77
CA SER A 248 -24.69 -17.96 -31.59
C SER A 248 -26.17 -17.71 -31.29
N VAL A 249 -26.52 -17.34 -30.05
CA VAL A 249 -27.88 -16.93 -29.65
C VAL A 249 -28.18 -15.45 -29.94
N GLY A 250 -27.28 -14.74 -30.68
CA GLY A 250 -27.53 -13.38 -31.19
C GLY A 250 -27.33 -12.25 -30.17
N LEU A 251 -26.61 -12.47 -29.05
CA LEU A 251 -26.32 -11.40 -28.09
C LEU A 251 -25.43 -10.33 -28.74
N SER A 252 -25.71 -9.06 -28.41
CA SER A 252 -24.89 -7.93 -28.88
C SER A 252 -23.43 -8.06 -28.38
N TRP A 253 -22.49 -7.65 -29.23
CA TRP A 253 -21.04 -7.76 -28.94
C TRP A 253 -20.65 -7.06 -27.63
N HIS A 254 -21.21 -5.87 -27.38
CA HIS A 254 -20.98 -5.15 -26.12
C HIS A 254 -21.40 -5.99 -24.90
N LYS A 255 -22.58 -6.63 -24.96
CA LYS A 255 -23.06 -7.50 -23.88
C LYS A 255 -22.17 -8.73 -23.69
N VAL A 256 -21.70 -9.33 -24.80
CA VAL A 256 -20.76 -10.47 -24.76
C VAL A 256 -19.46 -10.07 -24.10
N VAL A 257 -18.88 -8.92 -24.45
CA VAL A 257 -17.62 -8.44 -23.90
C VAL A 257 -17.75 -8.06 -22.41
N VAL A 258 -18.71 -7.20 -22.07
CA VAL A 258 -18.80 -6.64 -20.71
C VAL A 258 -19.41 -7.63 -19.72
N THR A 259 -20.50 -8.30 -20.08
CA THR A 259 -21.25 -9.14 -19.13
C THR A 259 -20.68 -10.56 -19.04
N TYR A 260 -20.20 -11.12 -20.16
CA TYR A 260 -19.73 -12.50 -20.18
C TYR A 260 -18.20 -12.61 -20.09
N ALA A 261 -17.46 -11.95 -20.97
CA ALA A 261 -16.02 -12.10 -21.01
C ALA A 261 -15.33 -11.37 -19.85
N LEU A 262 -15.62 -10.07 -19.62
CA LEU A 262 -14.98 -9.27 -18.58
C LEU A 262 -15.31 -9.79 -17.18
N ARG A 263 -16.55 -10.24 -16.93
CA ARG A 263 -16.94 -10.77 -15.63
C ARG A 263 -16.09 -12.00 -15.22
N ASN A 264 -15.71 -12.83 -16.18
CA ASN A 264 -14.82 -13.96 -15.91
C ASN A 264 -13.36 -13.55 -15.89
N ALA A 265 -12.97 -12.57 -16.71
CA ALA A 265 -11.61 -12.07 -16.78
C ALA A 265 -11.18 -11.23 -15.56
N ILE A 266 -12.14 -10.70 -14.78
CA ILE A 266 -11.83 -9.81 -13.63
C ILE A 266 -11.23 -10.56 -12.43
N LEU A 267 -11.47 -11.86 -12.30
CA LEU A 267 -10.98 -12.64 -11.14
C LEU A 267 -9.46 -12.58 -11.00
N PRO A 268 -8.65 -12.92 -12.03
CA PRO A 268 -7.19 -12.77 -11.93
C PRO A 268 -6.75 -11.30 -11.71
N VAL A 269 -7.53 -10.32 -12.19
CA VAL A 269 -7.23 -8.91 -11.97
C VAL A 269 -7.36 -8.52 -10.50
N ILE A 270 -8.41 -9.03 -9.81
CA ILE A 270 -8.59 -8.81 -8.37
C ILE A 270 -7.38 -9.36 -7.58
N THR A 271 -6.87 -10.54 -7.94
CA THR A 271 -5.67 -11.09 -7.29
C THR A 271 -4.48 -10.19 -7.44
N ILE A 272 -4.18 -9.82 -8.69
CA ILE A 272 -3.03 -8.96 -8.95
C ILE A 272 -3.23 -7.60 -8.30
N ALA A 273 -4.44 -7.06 -8.27
CA ALA A 273 -4.74 -5.81 -7.55
C ALA A 273 -4.41 -5.89 -6.05
N GLY A 274 -4.74 -7.01 -5.39
CA GLY A 274 -4.40 -7.23 -3.99
C GLY A 274 -2.89 -7.34 -3.74
N ILE A 275 -2.17 -8.10 -4.58
CA ILE A 275 -0.70 -8.22 -4.50
C ILE A 275 -0.05 -6.85 -4.70
N VAL A 276 -0.49 -6.13 -5.72
CA VAL A 276 0.02 -4.80 -6.06
C VAL A 276 -0.26 -3.79 -4.96
N PHE A 277 -1.47 -3.80 -4.38
CA PHE A 277 -1.80 -2.94 -3.24
C PHE A 277 -0.85 -3.14 -2.06
N SER A 278 -0.58 -4.40 -1.72
CA SER A 278 0.36 -4.74 -0.65
C SER A 278 1.79 -4.27 -0.94
N THR A 279 2.23 -4.43 -2.19
CA THR A 279 3.57 -3.95 -2.60
C THR A 279 3.65 -2.43 -2.63
N MET A 280 2.58 -1.74 -3.05
CA MET A 280 2.52 -0.28 -3.04
C MET A 280 2.66 0.28 -1.62
N LEU A 281 2.00 -0.31 -0.63
CA LEU A 281 2.11 0.13 0.77
C LEU A 281 3.55 0.13 1.28
N GLY A 282 4.33 -0.90 0.92
CA GLY A 282 5.75 -1.00 1.31
C GLY A 282 6.68 -0.11 0.47
N ALA A 283 6.35 0.11 -0.80
CA ALA A 283 7.20 0.83 -1.76
C ALA A 283 6.98 2.35 -1.79
N ASN A 284 6.00 2.85 -1.04
CA ASN A 284 5.60 4.27 -1.04
C ASN A 284 6.62 5.25 -0.50
N VAL A 285 7.65 4.79 0.19
CA VAL A 285 8.62 5.61 0.92
C VAL A 285 9.11 6.81 0.10
N LEU A 286 9.58 6.56 -1.13
CA LEU A 286 10.15 7.61 -1.97
C LEU A 286 9.08 8.58 -2.49
N VAL A 287 7.88 8.10 -2.80
CA VAL A 287 6.78 8.98 -3.22
C VAL A 287 6.32 9.85 -2.05
N GLU A 288 6.15 9.27 -0.85
CA GLU A 288 5.83 10.03 0.35
C GLU A 288 6.88 11.12 0.63
N LYS A 289 8.17 10.83 0.40
CA LYS A 289 9.24 11.83 0.56
C LYS A 289 9.20 12.92 -0.51
N VAL A 290 9.06 12.57 -1.78
CA VAL A 290 9.02 13.52 -2.90
C VAL A 290 7.86 14.51 -2.77
N PHE A 291 6.71 14.05 -2.28
CA PHE A 291 5.52 14.89 -2.11
C PHE A 291 5.31 15.38 -0.66
N SER A 292 6.30 15.20 0.23
CA SER A 292 6.20 15.57 1.65
C SER A 292 4.96 14.97 2.34
N TRP A 293 4.53 13.79 1.90
CA TRP A 293 3.33 13.11 2.38
C TRP A 293 3.58 12.51 3.77
N PRO A 294 2.77 12.86 4.80
CA PRO A 294 3.01 12.42 6.18
C PRO A 294 2.54 10.99 6.43
N GLY A 295 3.09 10.04 5.67
CA GLY A 295 2.73 8.63 5.74
C GLY A 295 3.59 7.80 6.70
N VAL A 296 3.22 6.52 6.85
CA VAL A 296 3.96 5.58 7.71
C VAL A 296 5.30 5.16 7.11
N ALA A 297 5.43 5.15 5.78
CA ALA A 297 6.65 4.73 5.11
C ALA A 297 7.74 5.82 5.22
N SER A 298 7.36 7.10 5.08
CA SER A 298 8.28 8.22 5.33
C SER A 298 8.73 8.28 6.79
N TYR A 299 7.83 8.01 7.75
CA TYR A 299 8.15 7.93 9.17
C TYR A 299 9.16 6.82 9.47
N ALA A 300 8.96 5.63 8.89
CA ALA A 300 9.90 4.51 9.06
C ALA A 300 11.29 4.81 8.49
N LEU A 301 11.36 5.52 7.33
CA LEU A 301 12.64 5.93 6.75
C LEU A 301 13.37 6.93 7.65
N ASP A 302 12.67 7.93 8.17
CA ASP A 302 13.28 8.91 9.08
C ASP A 302 13.82 8.24 10.34
N ALA A 303 13.04 7.31 10.90
CA ALA A 303 13.46 6.52 12.04
C ALA A 303 14.69 5.64 11.73
N LEU A 304 14.74 5.02 10.54
CA LEU A 304 15.88 4.22 10.11
C LEU A 304 17.16 5.06 10.00
N LEU A 305 17.05 6.24 9.37
CA LEU A 305 18.20 7.16 9.23
C LEU A 305 18.68 7.71 10.55
N SER A 306 17.79 7.78 11.54
CA SER A 306 18.08 8.25 12.90
C SER A 306 18.43 7.12 13.88
N SER A 307 18.57 5.87 13.41
CA SER A 307 18.80 4.69 14.25
C SER A 307 17.74 4.48 15.35
N ASP A 308 16.51 4.98 15.13
CA ASP A 308 15.37 4.75 16.01
C ASP A 308 14.71 3.41 15.67
N TYR A 309 15.05 2.37 16.41
CA TYR A 309 14.69 0.99 16.07
C TYR A 309 13.20 0.67 16.28
N ALA A 310 12.59 1.22 17.33
CA ALA A 310 11.20 0.88 17.66
C ALA A 310 10.19 1.24 16.55
N PRO A 311 10.24 2.45 15.93
CA PRO A 311 9.39 2.78 14.80
C PRO A 311 9.59 1.87 13.58
N VAL A 312 10.85 1.52 13.26
CA VAL A 312 11.16 0.65 12.13
C VAL A 312 10.57 -0.74 12.35
N GLN A 313 10.75 -1.32 13.53
CA GLN A 313 10.18 -2.61 13.91
C GLN A 313 8.64 -2.58 13.90
N GLY A 314 8.05 -1.52 14.44
CA GLY A 314 6.60 -1.30 14.44
C GLY A 314 6.05 -1.17 13.02
N PHE A 315 6.73 -0.44 12.14
CA PHE A 315 6.36 -0.30 10.73
C PHE A 315 6.38 -1.65 10.00
N VAL A 316 7.45 -2.44 10.15
CA VAL A 316 7.56 -3.75 9.49
C VAL A 316 6.46 -4.70 9.96
N LEU A 317 6.16 -4.72 11.27
CA LEU A 317 5.04 -5.51 11.80
C LEU A 317 3.70 -5.04 11.25
N LEU A 318 3.48 -3.72 11.16
CA LEU A 318 2.26 -3.15 10.59
C LEU A 318 2.11 -3.57 9.13
N MET A 319 3.18 -3.45 8.32
CA MET A 319 3.15 -3.85 6.90
C MET A 319 2.89 -5.34 6.72
N ALA A 320 3.52 -6.19 7.52
CA ALA A 320 3.28 -7.63 7.49
C ALA A 320 1.82 -7.97 7.87
N SER A 321 1.27 -7.31 8.88
CA SER A 321 -0.12 -7.47 9.30
C SER A 321 -1.11 -7.00 8.23
N LEU A 322 -0.84 -5.86 7.59
CA LEU A 322 -1.64 -5.35 6.47
C LEU A 322 -1.57 -6.29 5.26
N PHE A 323 -0.40 -6.84 4.94
CA PHE A 323 -0.27 -7.84 3.88
C PHE A 323 -1.17 -9.06 4.11
N VAL A 324 -1.18 -9.59 5.33
CA VAL A 324 -2.07 -10.71 5.71
C VAL A 324 -3.54 -10.30 5.57
N LEU A 325 -3.90 -9.10 6.04
CA LEU A 325 -5.28 -8.59 5.96
C LEU A 325 -5.73 -8.40 4.50
N VAL A 326 -4.90 -7.83 3.66
CA VAL A 326 -5.21 -7.63 2.23
C VAL A 326 -5.41 -8.96 1.52
N ASN A 327 -4.54 -9.94 1.77
CA ASN A 327 -4.72 -11.28 1.20
C ASN A 327 -6.03 -11.91 1.66
N LEU A 328 -6.40 -11.76 2.92
CA LEU A 328 -7.69 -12.23 3.44
C LEU A 328 -8.87 -11.56 2.72
N VAL A 329 -8.80 -10.23 2.51
CA VAL A 329 -9.84 -9.49 1.76
C VAL A 329 -9.94 -10.00 0.31
N VAL A 330 -8.82 -10.21 -0.36
CA VAL A 330 -8.78 -10.78 -1.72
C VAL A 330 -9.45 -12.15 -1.76
N ASP A 331 -9.18 -13.02 -0.78
CA ASP A 331 -9.81 -14.34 -0.70
C ASP A 331 -11.33 -14.28 -0.49
N VAL A 332 -11.79 -13.34 0.34
CA VAL A 332 -13.23 -13.09 0.51
C VAL A 332 -13.84 -12.59 -0.80
N CYS A 333 -13.17 -11.68 -1.51
CA CYS A 333 -13.61 -11.21 -2.83
C CYS A 333 -13.72 -12.35 -3.84
N TYR A 334 -12.79 -13.31 -3.82
CA TYR A 334 -12.87 -14.52 -4.63
C TYR A 334 -14.11 -15.36 -4.32
N GLY A 335 -14.36 -15.62 -3.04
CA GLY A 335 -15.52 -16.40 -2.60
C GLY A 335 -16.87 -15.77 -3.01
N ILE A 336 -16.90 -14.44 -3.13
CA ILE A 336 -18.08 -13.70 -3.57
C ILE A 336 -18.22 -13.73 -5.11
N ALA A 337 -17.09 -13.58 -5.81
CA ALA A 337 -17.06 -13.45 -7.27
C ALA A 337 -17.26 -14.79 -8.00
N ASP A 338 -16.73 -15.90 -7.44
CA ASP A 338 -16.95 -17.24 -7.96
C ASP A 338 -17.23 -18.26 -6.84
N PRO A 339 -18.50 -18.57 -6.58
CA PRO A 339 -18.88 -19.55 -5.57
C PRO A 339 -18.47 -21.00 -5.90
N ARG A 340 -17.90 -21.26 -7.08
CA ARG A 340 -17.42 -22.59 -7.52
C ARG A 340 -15.97 -22.83 -7.11
N VAL A 341 -15.22 -21.79 -6.82
CA VAL A 341 -13.86 -21.94 -6.29
C VAL A 341 -13.97 -22.36 -4.83
N SER A 342 -13.84 -23.66 -4.58
CA SER A 342 -13.52 -24.15 -3.24
C SER A 342 -12.08 -23.70 -2.96
N ILE A 343 -11.94 -22.68 -2.13
CA ILE A 343 -10.64 -22.23 -1.64
C ILE A 343 -10.13 -23.36 -0.74
N GLU A 344 -9.22 -24.18 -1.24
CA GLU A 344 -8.49 -25.20 -0.48
C GLU A 344 -7.55 -24.56 0.54
#